data_96af27792d6b7bddf096ab9eb3cc7dec
#
_entry.id   96af27792d6b7bddf096ab9eb3cc7dec
#
_cell.length_a   1.000
_cell.length_b   1.000
_cell.length_c   1.000
_cell.angle_alpha   90.00
_cell.angle_beta   90.00
_cell.angle_gamma   90.00
#
_symmetry.space_group_name_H-M   'P 1'
#
loop_
_entity.id
_entity.type
_entity.pdbx_description
1 polymer ?
#
loop_
_entity_poly.entity_id
_entity_poly.type
_entity_poly.pdbx_seq_one_letter_code
_entity_poly.pdbx_strand_id
1 'polypeptide(L)'
;MPGNLADRFFSYIYKAKFENHRRIFRQDESVSQKPYKKITNMKNYSAKEIKNIVLIGAPGTGKTTLAEAMAFEGKVIDRRGSIEANNTLSDNTDIEHEYKRSIYSTILFTEFMERKLNIIDCPGSDDFCGSLFSAFKVGDVGVFLFNAQNGWEVGSEI
;
A
#
# COMPACT_ATOMS: atom_id res chain seq x y z
N MET A 1 29.80 4.89 0.84
CA MET A 1 29.05 3.79 0.17
C MET A 1 27.60 4.23 0.07
N PRO A 2 26.95 4.22 -1.07
CA PRO A 2 25.54 4.56 -1.14
C PRO A 2 24.76 3.47 -0.43
N GLY A 3 23.94 3.86 0.57
CA GLY A 3 23.12 2.95 1.37
C GLY A 3 22.24 2.05 0.50
N ASN A 4 21.94 0.88 1.02
CA ASN A 4 21.09 -0.13 0.39
C ASN A 4 19.78 0.49 -0.12
N LEU A 5 19.25 0.01 -1.25
CA LEU A 5 18.00 0.47 -1.86
C LEU A 5 16.83 0.46 -0.86
N ALA A 6 16.82 -0.54 0.03
CA ALA A 6 15.84 -0.66 1.10
C ALA A 6 15.91 0.53 2.09
N ASP A 7 17.12 0.92 2.53
CA ASP A 7 17.31 2.02 3.48
C ASP A 7 16.85 3.36 2.89
N ARG A 8 17.12 3.58 1.60
CA ARG A 8 16.67 4.79 0.89
C ARG A 8 15.17 4.81 0.71
N PHE A 9 14.56 3.65 0.42
CA PHE A 9 13.11 3.50 0.28
C PHE A 9 12.40 3.71 1.63
N PHE A 10 12.89 3.10 2.71
CA PHE A 10 12.34 3.29 4.05
C PHE A 10 12.49 4.74 4.54
N SER A 11 13.64 5.36 4.32
CA SER A 11 13.85 6.77 4.64
C SER A 11 12.90 7.69 3.88
N TYR A 12 12.64 7.38 2.60
CA TYR A 12 11.71 8.14 1.77
C TYR A 12 10.26 7.99 2.24
N ILE A 13 9.82 6.75 2.54
CA ILE A 13 8.48 6.47 3.08
C ILE A 13 8.29 7.13 4.44
N TYR A 14 9.29 7.06 5.32
CA TYR A 14 9.24 7.68 6.64
C TYR A 14 9.08 9.20 6.52
N LYS A 15 9.84 9.84 5.64
CA LYS A 15 9.74 11.27 5.36
C LYS A 15 8.38 11.64 4.76
N ALA A 16 7.88 10.88 3.79
CA ALA A 16 6.56 11.10 3.19
C ALA A 16 5.41 10.96 4.22
N LYS A 17 5.53 10.04 5.18
CA LYS A 17 4.53 9.83 6.24
C LYS A 17 4.50 11.01 7.24
N PHE A 18 5.64 11.59 7.58
CA PHE A 18 5.73 12.68 8.56
C PHE A 18 5.45 14.08 7.99
N GLU A 19 5.88 14.39 6.78
CA GLU A 19 5.65 15.72 6.17
C GLU A 19 4.16 15.94 5.79
N ASN A 20 3.41 14.88 5.51
CA ASN A 20 2.02 14.97 5.09
C ASN A 20 0.99 15.04 6.23
N HIS A 21 1.37 14.79 7.49
CA HIS A 21 0.43 14.92 8.63
C HIS A 21 -0.09 16.37 8.82
N ARG A 22 0.58 17.36 8.25
CA ARG A 22 0.19 18.78 8.32
C ARG A 22 -0.70 19.27 7.16
N ARG A 23 -0.95 18.43 6.13
CA ARG A 23 -1.74 18.82 4.94
C ARG A 23 -3.13 18.20 4.82
N ILE A 24 -3.55 17.37 5.75
CA ILE A 24 -4.76 16.51 5.64
C ILE A 24 -6.08 17.25 5.90
N PHE A 25 -6.09 18.51 6.31
CA PHE A 25 -7.33 19.26 6.55
C PHE A 25 -7.57 20.36 5.51
N ARG A 26 -7.92 19.98 4.29
CA ARG A 26 -8.80 20.76 3.40
C ARG A 26 -9.66 19.81 2.60
N GLN A 27 -10.91 19.72 2.99
CA GLN A 27 -11.96 19.05 2.21
C GLN A 27 -12.30 19.94 1.01
N ASP A 28 -12.25 19.36 -0.18
CA ASP A 28 -12.91 19.90 -1.36
C ASP A 28 -13.83 18.81 -1.94
N GLU A 29 -15.12 19.06 -1.83
CA GLU A 29 -16.19 18.23 -2.34
C GLU A 29 -16.36 18.51 -3.84
N SER A 30 -15.82 17.68 -4.68
CA SER A 30 -16.34 17.37 -6.03
C SER A 30 -15.43 16.35 -6.72
N VAL A 31 -15.71 15.07 -6.57
CA VAL A 31 -14.91 14.04 -7.23
C VAL A 31 -15.77 13.16 -8.10
N SER A 32 -15.72 13.43 -9.39
CA SER A 32 -16.09 12.44 -10.41
C SER A 32 -15.04 11.33 -10.43
N GLN A 33 -15.51 10.10 -10.31
CA GLN A 33 -14.71 8.88 -10.25
C GLN A 33 -13.87 8.67 -11.51
N LYS A 34 -12.55 8.87 -11.45
CA LYS A 34 -11.56 8.16 -12.27
C LYS A 34 -10.26 8.04 -11.49
N PRO A 35 -10.00 6.93 -10.79
CA PRO A 35 -8.82 6.79 -9.95
C PRO A 35 -7.51 6.51 -10.71
N TYR A 36 -7.57 6.14 -11.99
CA TYR A 36 -6.36 5.73 -12.71
C TYR A 36 -5.97 6.70 -13.81
N LYS A 37 -4.71 7.13 -13.77
CA LYS A 37 -4.09 7.78 -14.92
C LYS A 37 -3.90 6.72 -16.00
N LYS A 38 -4.41 6.96 -17.21
CA LYS A 38 -4.19 6.06 -18.35
C LYS A 38 -2.69 6.01 -18.62
N ILE A 39 -2.05 4.92 -18.25
CA ILE A 39 -0.62 4.70 -18.51
C ILE A 39 -0.48 4.45 -20.01
N THR A 40 -0.10 5.47 -20.75
CA THR A 40 0.05 5.42 -22.19
C THR A 40 1.39 4.82 -22.65
N ASN A 41 2.38 4.73 -21.76
CA ASN A 41 3.69 4.12 -22.04
C ASN A 41 4.14 3.27 -20.84
N MET A 42 3.89 1.97 -20.90
CA MET A 42 4.51 1.04 -19.95
C MET A 42 5.97 0.84 -20.34
N LYS A 43 6.88 1.11 -19.41
CA LYS A 43 8.29 0.73 -19.56
C LYS A 43 8.41 -0.79 -19.55
N ASN A 44 9.33 -1.32 -20.34
CA ASN A 44 9.71 -2.73 -20.25
C ASN A 44 10.69 -2.91 -19.11
N TYR A 45 10.36 -3.77 -18.15
CA TYR A 45 11.21 -4.12 -17.03
C TYR A 45 11.74 -5.54 -17.17
N SER A 46 13.00 -5.75 -16.89
CA SER A 46 13.57 -7.08 -16.72
C SER A 46 13.09 -7.68 -15.37
N ALA A 47 13.14 -9.00 -15.22
CA ALA A 47 12.74 -9.67 -13.99
C ALA A 47 13.55 -9.19 -12.75
N LYS A 48 14.79 -8.73 -12.93
CA LYS A 48 15.62 -8.18 -11.85
C LYS A 48 15.14 -6.81 -11.36
N GLU A 49 14.45 -6.07 -12.21
CA GLU A 49 13.95 -4.72 -11.94
C GLU A 49 12.54 -4.74 -11.35
N ILE A 50 11.89 -5.92 -11.35
CA ILE A 50 10.57 -6.10 -10.73
C ILE A 50 10.77 -6.64 -9.32
N LYS A 51 10.05 -6.06 -8.34
CA LYS A 51 10.02 -6.52 -6.94
C LYS A 51 8.60 -6.60 -6.42
N ASN A 52 8.30 -7.71 -5.76
CA ASN A 52 7.02 -7.95 -5.11
C ASN A 52 7.16 -7.64 -3.61
N ILE A 53 6.40 -6.66 -3.15
CA ILE A 53 6.38 -6.21 -1.74
C ILE A 53 5.07 -6.67 -1.14
N VAL A 54 5.13 -7.43 -0.05
CA VAL A 54 3.95 -7.88 0.70
C VAL A 54 3.77 -7.00 1.94
N LEU A 55 2.61 -6.38 2.09
CA LEU A 55 2.26 -5.60 3.28
C LEU A 55 1.60 -6.51 4.32
N ILE A 56 2.16 -6.52 5.53
CA ILE A 56 1.81 -7.43 6.61
C ILE A 56 1.50 -6.62 7.87
N GLY A 57 0.58 -7.08 8.69
CA GLY A 57 0.25 -6.47 9.99
C GLY A 57 -1.22 -6.62 10.33
N ALA A 58 -1.57 -6.37 11.58
CA ALA A 58 -2.91 -6.46 12.13
C ALA A 58 -3.90 -5.48 11.42
N PRO A 59 -5.22 -5.66 11.57
CA PRO A 59 -6.20 -4.70 11.08
C PRO A 59 -5.93 -3.30 11.64
N GLY A 60 -6.11 -2.26 10.84
CA GLY A 60 -5.92 -0.87 11.29
C GLY A 60 -4.47 -0.39 11.41
N THR A 61 -3.46 -1.21 11.10
CA THR A 61 -2.04 -0.81 11.13
C THR A 61 -1.63 0.12 9.97
N GLY A 62 -2.52 0.36 9.01
CA GLY A 62 -2.29 1.31 7.91
C GLY A 62 -1.67 0.70 6.66
N LYS A 63 -1.82 -0.61 6.43
CA LYS A 63 -1.33 -1.29 5.19
C LYS A 63 -1.87 -0.63 3.93
N THR A 64 -3.20 -0.56 3.79
CA THR A 64 -3.88 0.08 2.65
C THR A 64 -3.51 1.55 2.52
N THR A 65 -3.38 2.28 3.64
CA THR A 65 -2.91 3.67 3.63
C THR A 65 -1.48 3.79 3.11
N LEU A 66 -0.61 2.83 3.44
CA LEU A 66 0.75 2.78 2.92
C LEU A 66 0.76 2.46 1.43
N ALA A 67 -0.05 1.48 0.98
CA ALA A 67 -0.20 1.13 -0.44
C ALA A 67 -0.63 2.34 -1.27
N GLU A 68 -1.65 3.09 -0.80
CA GLU A 68 -2.09 4.36 -1.41
C GLU A 68 -0.96 5.40 -1.46
N ALA A 69 -0.20 5.54 -0.37
CA ALA A 69 0.92 6.46 -0.34
C ALA A 69 2.01 6.10 -1.35
N MET A 70 2.33 4.81 -1.48
CA MET A 70 3.32 4.34 -2.46
C MET A 70 2.85 4.57 -3.90
N ALA A 71 1.58 4.30 -4.19
CA ALA A 71 0.98 4.55 -5.51
C ALA A 71 0.97 6.06 -5.86
N PHE A 72 0.69 6.92 -4.88
CA PHE A 72 0.71 8.36 -5.05
C PHE A 72 2.13 8.89 -5.31
N GLU A 73 3.11 8.47 -4.52
CA GLU A 73 4.51 8.89 -4.67
C GLU A 73 5.11 8.41 -6.01
N GLY A 74 4.70 7.23 -6.48
CA GLY A 74 5.05 6.73 -7.81
C GLY A 74 4.23 7.35 -8.94
N LYS A 75 3.36 8.32 -8.66
CA LYS A 75 2.53 9.04 -9.63
C LYS A 75 1.59 8.13 -10.45
N VAL A 76 1.22 6.98 -9.88
CA VAL A 76 0.21 6.07 -10.46
C VAL A 76 -1.18 6.66 -10.27
N ILE A 77 -1.39 7.37 -9.17
CA ILE A 77 -2.60 8.14 -8.87
C ILE A 77 -2.25 9.60 -8.60
N ASP A 78 -3.16 10.49 -8.97
CA ASP A 78 -2.98 11.93 -8.76
C ASP A 78 -3.46 12.38 -7.37
N ARG A 79 -4.25 11.56 -6.66
CA ARG A 79 -4.79 11.83 -5.33
C ARG A 79 -4.83 10.53 -4.52
N ARG A 80 -4.46 10.62 -3.24
CA ARG A 80 -4.60 9.50 -2.29
C ARG A 80 -6.06 9.26 -1.95
N GLY A 81 -6.47 8.00 -1.96
CA GLY A 81 -7.73 7.57 -1.38
C GLY A 81 -7.67 7.46 0.14
N SER A 82 -8.83 7.29 0.76
CA SER A 82 -8.97 6.95 2.17
C SER A 82 -10.07 5.92 2.38
N ILE A 83 -9.93 5.10 3.42
CA ILE A 83 -10.90 4.06 3.78
C ILE A 83 -12.25 4.70 4.14
N GLU A 84 -12.22 5.84 4.83
CA GLU A 84 -13.42 6.59 5.23
C GLU A 84 -14.22 7.09 4.03
N ALA A 85 -13.51 7.53 2.98
CA ALA A 85 -14.13 8.02 1.75
C ALA A 85 -14.51 6.90 0.76
N ASN A 86 -14.21 5.63 1.05
CA ASN A 86 -14.44 4.47 0.17
C ASN A 86 -13.84 4.65 -1.25
N ASN A 87 -12.66 5.22 -1.34
CA ASN A 87 -12.03 5.56 -2.62
C ASN A 87 -10.57 5.14 -2.71
N THR A 88 -10.17 4.13 -1.92
CA THR A 88 -8.85 3.51 -2.00
C THR A 88 -8.74 2.61 -3.24
N LEU A 89 -7.53 2.36 -3.69
CA LEU A 89 -7.25 1.43 -4.79
C LEU A 89 -7.43 -0.02 -4.38
N SER A 90 -7.15 -0.35 -3.12
CA SER A 90 -7.18 -1.73 -2.61
C SER A 90 -8.59 -2.18 -2.28
N ASP A 91 -9.27 -1.45 -1.40
CA ASP A 91 -10.58 -1.81 -0.90
C ASP A 91 -11.65 -1.22 -1.83
N ASN A 92 -12.05 -1.97 -2.84
CA ASN A 92 -12.92 -1.49 -3.92
C ASN A 92 -14.22 -2.28 -4.07
N THR A 93 -14.49 -3.23 -3.17
CA THR A 93 -15.74 -4.01 -3.16
C THR A 93 -16.75 -3.43 -2.17
N ASP A 94 -18.05 -3.61 -2.46
CA ASP A 94 -19.12 -3.12 -1.60
C ASP A 94 -19.00 -3.63 -0.16
N ILE A 95 -18.56 -4.89 -0.01
CA ILE A 95 -18.38 -5.52 1.31
C ILE A 95 -17.21 -4.89 2.08
N GLU A 96 -16.10 -4.56 1.42
CA GLU A 96 -14.98 -3.85 2.04
C GLU A 96 -15.36 -2.42 2.45
N HIS A 97 -16.18 -1.77 1.65
CA HIS A 97 -16.73 -0.45 1.95
C HIS A 97 -17.68 -0.49 3.15
N GLU A 98 -18.53 -1.52 3.25
CA GLU A 98 -19.44 -1.70 4.37
C GLU A 98 -18.70 -1.94 5.69
N TYR A 99 -17.71 -2.86 5.66
CA TYR A 99 -16.94 -3.25 6.85
C TYR A 99 -15.73 -2.35 7.13
N LYS A 100 -15.41 -1.39 6.25
CA LYS A 100 -14.27 -0.48 6.38
C LYS A 100 -12.94 -1.20 6.61
N ARG A 101 -12.77 -2.36 5.98
CA ARG A 101 -11.55 -3.18 6.08
C ARG A 101 -11.34 -4.03 4.84
N SER A 102 -10.08 -4.34 4.55
CA SER A 102 -9.70 -5.25 3.46
C SER A 102 -10.15 -6.68 3.76
N ILE A 103 -10.76 -7.32 2.81
CA ILE A 103 -11.19 -8.73 2.82
C ILE A 103 -10.36 -9.53 1.81
N TYR A 104 -10.04 -8.93 0.68
CA TYR A 104 -9.27 -9.53 -0.39
C TYR A 104 -7.86 -8.95 -0.45
N SER A 105 -6.90 -9.77 -0.92
CA SER A 105 -5.59 -9.23 -1.27
C SER A 105 -5.67 -8.52 -2.61
N THR A 106 -5.17 -7.30 -2.66
CA THR A 106 -5.12 -6.49 -3.86
C THR A 106 -3.68 -6.25 -4.31
N ILE A 107 -3.45 -6.37 -5.61
CA ILE A 107 -2.13 -6.12 -6.20
C ILE A 107 -2.15 -4.75 -6.86
N LEU A 108 -1.36 -3.85 -6.32
CA LEU A 108 -1.09 -2.54 -6.89
C LEU A 108 0.33 -2.53 -7.48
N PHE A 109 0.67 -1.50 -8.23
CA PHE A 109 2.04 -1.31 -8.64
C PHE A 109 2.44 0.15 -8.56
N THR A 110 3.75 0.38 -8.46
CA THR A 110 4.34 1.71 -8.56
C THR A 110 5.72 1.60 -9.20
N GLU A 111 6.22 2.72 -9.68
CA GLU A 111 7.59 2.82 -10.19
C GLU A 111 8.43 3.65 -9.22
N PHE A 112 9.60 3.12 -8.85
CA PHE A 112 10.53 3.81 -7.98
C PHE A 112 11.96 3.45 -8.31
N MET A 113 12.82 4.44 -8.49
CA MET A 113 14.24 4.26 -8.82
C MET A 113 14.47 3.27 -9.99
N GLU A 114 13.75 3.48 -11.09
CA GLU A 114 13.83 2.65 -12.31
C GLU A 114 13.45 1.18 -12.10
N ARG A 115 12.74 0.88 -11.02
CA ARG A 115 12.20 -0.45 -10.72
C ARG A 115 10.67 -0.41 -10.69
N LYS A 116 10.06 -1.52 -11.09
CA LYS A 116 8.65 -1.76 -10.89
C LYS A 116 8.46 -2.47 -9.55
N LEU A 117 7.68 -1.87 -8.67
CA LEU A 117 7.32 -2.44 -7.39
C LEU A 117 5.86 -2.89 -7.46
N ASN A 118 5.60 -4.19 -7.39
CA ASN A 118 4.27 -4.72 -7.18
C ASN A 118 4.01 -4.73 -5.67
N ILE A 119 2.93 -4.12 -5.24
CA ILE A 119 2.54 -4.01 -3.84
C ILE A 119 1.36 -4.95 -3.63
N ILE A 120 1.54 -5.94 -2.78
CA ILE A 120 0.50 -6.89 -2.42
C ILE A 120 -0.05 -6.46 -1.05
N ASP A 121 -1.21 -5.79 -1.09
CA ASP A 121 -1.93 -5.35 0.11
C ASP A 121 -2.79 -6.50 0.60
N CYS A 122 -2.42 -7.11 1.73
CA CYS A 122 -3.09 -8.27 2.30
C CYS A 122 -4.05 -7.85 3.42
N PRO A 123 -5.21 -8.54 3.58
CA PRO A 123 -6.05 -8.39 4.74
C PRO A 123 -5.28 -8.63 6.04
N GLY A 124 -5.58 -7.86 7.07
CA GLY A 124 -4.90 -7.99 8.37
C GLY A 124 -5.63 -8.87 9.37
N SER A 125 -6.82 -9.37 9.04
CA SER A 125 -7.59 -10.25 9.92
C SER A 125 -7.14 -11.70 9.80
N ASP A 126 -7.08 -12.41 10.92
CA ASP A 126 -6.65 -13.82 11.00
C ASP A 126 -7.52 -14.74 10.15
N ASP A 127 -8.80 -14.40 9.97
CA ASP A 127 -9.75 -15.13 9.11
C ASP A 127 -9.29 -15.22 7.64
N PHE A 128 -8.41 -14.33 7.20
CA PHE A 128 -7.93 -14.23 5.82
C PHE A 128 -6.46 -14.58 5.66
N CYS A 129 -5.85 -15.27 6.62
CA CYS A 129 -4.44 -15.66 6.60
C CYS A 129 -4.04 -16.48 5.36
N GLY A 130 -4.96 -17.23 4.75
CA GLY A 130 -4.71 -17.96 3.51
C GLY A 130 -4.22 -17.09 2.36
N SER A 131 -4.69 -15.86 2.25
CA SER A 131 -4.24 -14.90 1.24
C SER A 131 -2.82 -14.42 1.50
N LEU A 132 -2.44 -14.25 2.76
CA LEU A 132 -1.09 -13.89 3.19
C LEU A 132 -0.07 -14.97 2.82
N PHE A 133 -0.39 -16.25 3.08
CA PHE A 133 0.48 -17.37 2.67
C PHE A 133 0.68 -17.42 1.16
N SER A 134 -0.36 -17.11 0.38
CA SER A 134 -0.25 -17.03 -1.07
C SER A 134 0.65 -15.90 -1.52
N ALA A 135 0.54 -14.72 -0.87
CA ALA A 135 1.38 -13.57 -1.13
C ALA A 135 2.87 -13.84 -0.81
N PHE A 136 3.16 -14.55 0.27
CA PHE A 136 4.54 -14.91 0.64
C PHE A 136 5.24 -15.78 -0.40
N LYS A 137 4.52 -16.63 -1.12
CA LYS A 137 5.11 -17.48 -2.16
C LYS A 137 5.64 -16.69 -3.36
N VAL A 138 5.15 -15.49 -3.58
CA VAL A 138 5.52 -14.65 -4.71
C VAL A 138 6.23 -13.35 -4.26
N GLY A 139 6.28 -13.10 -2.95
CA GLY A 139 6.90 -11.90 -2.38
C GLY A 139 8.42 -11.96 -2.37
N ASP A 140 9.07 -10.88 -2.77
CA ASP A 140 10.52 -10.69 -2.61
C ASP A 140 10.85 -10.06 -1.24
N VAL A 141 9.93 -9.24 -0.71
CA VAL A 141 10.12 -8.48 0.54
C VAL A 141 8.79 -8.40 1.30
N GLY A 142 8.83 -8.67 2.60
CA GLY A 142 7.72 -8.42 3.53
C GLY A 142 7.93 -7.10 4.27
N VAL A 143 6.90 -6.26 4.34
CA VAL A 143 6.89 -5.01 5.10
C VAL A 143 5.88 -5.15 6.23
N PHE A 144 6.38 -5.29 7.45
CA PHE A 144 5.55 -5.37 8.65
C PHE A 144 5.16 -3.98 9.14
N LEU A 145 3.86 -3.80 9.37
CA LEU A 145 3.31 -2.59 9.94
C LEU A 145 2.74 -2.87 11.32
N PHE A 146 3.15 -2.05 12.27
CA PHE A 146 2.67 -2.09 13.65
C PHE A 146 1.97 -0.78 14.00
N ASN A 147 0.92 -0.87 14.80
CA ASN A 147 0.30 0.30 15.39
C ASN A 147 1.19 0.79 16.54
N ALA A 148 1.66 2.04 16.47
CA ALA A 148 2.55 2.61 17.50
C ALA A 148 1.87 2.76 18.87
N GLN A 149 0.54 2.79 18.93
CA GLN A 149 -0.22 2.90 20.19
C GLN A 149 -0.44 1.54 20.85
N ASN A 150 -0.75 0.51 20.03
CA ASN A 150 -1.12 -0.82 20.52
C ASN A 150 0.10 -1.76 20.62
N GLY A 151 1.18 -1.46 19.89
CA GLY A 151 2.37 -2.30 19.85
C GLY A 151 2.13 -3.62 19.13
N TRP A 152 2.55 -4.72 19.77
CA TRP A 152 2.38 -6.07 19.24
C TRP A 152 0.95 -6.57 19.49
N GLU A 153 0.25 -6.93 18.45
CA GLU A 153 -1.12 -7.45 18.48
C GLU A 153 -1.14 -8.92 18.02
N VAL A 154 -2.19 -9.68 18.36
CA VAL A 154 -2.33 -11.11 18.04
C VAL A 154 -2.17 -11.37 16.53
N GLY A 155 -2.75 -10.55 15.68
CA GLY A 155 -2.58 -10.64 14.21
C GLY A 155 -1.16 -10.32 13.70
N SER A 156 -0.20 -10.04 14.59
CA SER A 156 1.21 -9.86 14.28
C SER A 156 2.04 -11.12 14.55
N GLU A 157 1.45 -12.17 15.10
CA GLU A 157 2.12 -13.43 15.50
C GLU A 157 2.08 -14.52 14.40
N ILE A 158 1.52 -14.23 13.23
CA ILE A 158 1.33 -15.17 12.13
C ILE A 158 2.64 -15.44 11.37
#